data_4a8694ef804e717873930cd854b2b48d
#
_entry.id   4a8694ef804e717873930cd854b2b48d
#
_cell.length_a   1.000
_cell.length_b   1.000
_cell.length_c   1.000
_cell.angle_alpha   90.00
_cell.angle_beta   90.00
_cell.angle_gamma   90.00
#
_symmetry.space_group_name_H-M   'P 1'
#
loop_
_entity.id
_entity.type
_entity.pdbx_description
1 polymer ?
#
loop_
_entity_poly.entity_id
_entity_poly.type
_entity_poly.pdbx_seq_one_letter_code
_entity_poly.pdbx_strand_id
1 'polypeptide(L)'
;MITDLLREELSRRMNSTVSQPKVNGQFMSNYTKALIESNTAFRQTITLPDNFGTIESLQIQDGVEQDLATFTLFAPQVEGTLVKLVFEMRIEEAI
;
A
#
# COMPACT_ATOMS: atom_id res chain seq x y z
N MET A 1 -25.11 2.08 10.40
CA MET A 1 -23.83 2.53 10.99
C MET A 1 -22.79 1.42 10.85
N ILE A 2 -21.60 1.76 10.40
CA ILE A 2 -20.47 0.83 10.37
C ILE A 2 -19.83 0.79 11.75
N THR A 3 -19.68 -0.42 12.30
CA THR A 3 -19.04 -0.60 13.60
C THR A 3 -17.53 -0.76 13.46
N ASP A 4 -16.79 -0.54 14.54
CA ASP A 4 -15.34 -0.80 14.57
C ASP A 4 -15.04 -2.29 14.35
N LEU A 5 -15.94 -3.18 14.78
CA LEU A 5 -15.78 -4.62 14.53
C LEU A 5 -15.71 -4.94 13.03
N LEU A 6 -16.56 -4.31 12.22
CA LEU A 6 -16.53 -4.48 10.76
C LEU A 6 -15.25 -3.88 10.17
N ARG A 7 -14.86 -2.69 10.62
CA ARG A 7 -13.60 -2.06 10.17
C ARG A 7 -12.40 -2.93 10.49
N GLU A 8 -12.32 -3.47 11.70
CA GLU A 8 -11.24 -4.38 12.10
C GLU A 8 -11.20 -5.64 11.25
N GLU A 9 -12.35 -6.25 11.01
CA GLU A 9 -12.46 -7.48 10.23
C GLU A 9 -11.97 -7.27 8.79
N LEU A 10 -12.44 -6.21 8.14
CA LEU A 10 -12.03 -5.91 6.77
C LEU A 10 -10.56 -5.49 6.69
N SER A 11 -10.06 -4.76 7.66
CA SER A 11 -8.65 -4.37 7.71
C SER A 11 -7.71 -5.57 7.91
N ARG A 12 -8.10 -6.53 8.73
CA ARG A 12 -7.35 -7.78 8.89
C ARG A 12 -7.33 -8.60 7.62
N ARG A 13 -8.44 -8.69 6.92
CA ARG A 13 -8.51 -9.36 5.61
C ARG A 13 -7.60 -8.69 4.60
N MET A 14 -7.59 -7.36 4.57
CA MET A 14 -6.68 -6.62 3.70
C MET A 14 -5.21 -6.91 4.05
N ASN A 15 -4.88 -6.90 5.34
CA ASN A 15 -3.52 -7.18 5.80
C ASN A 15 -3.06 -8.59 5.42
N SER A 16 -3.95 -9.58 5.43
CA SER A 16 -3.61 -10.96 5.05
C SER A 16 -3.62 -11.17 3.53
N THR A 17 -4.38 -10.38 2.79
CA THR A 17 -4.54 -10.53 1.33
C THR A 17 -3.45 -9.81 0.56
N VAL A 18 -3.08 -8.59 0.99
CA VAL A 18 -2.05 -7.79 0.32
C VAL A 18 -0.70 -8.46 0.44
N SER A 19 0.00 -8.55 -0.69
CA SER A 19 1.32 -9.15 -0.78
C SER A 19 2.32 -8.15 -1.36
N GLN A 20 3.28 -8.64 -2.10
CA GLN A 20 4.37 -7.83 -2.64
C GLN A 20 3.86 -6.82 -3.66
N PRO A 21 4.13 -5.51 -3.48
CA PRO A 21 3.70 -4.49 -4.42
C PRO A 21 4.62 -4.40 -5.62
N LYS A 22 4.13 -3.75 -6.69
CA LYS A 22 4.95 -3.37 -7.84
C LYS A 22 5.02 -1.86 -7.97
N VAL A 23 6.20 -1.34 -8.23
CA VAL A 23 6.42 0.07 -8.59
C VAL A 23 7.04 0.09 -9.98
N ASN A 24 6.45 0.84 -10.90
CA ASN A 24 6.86 0.85 -12.32
C ASN A 24 6.91 -0.57 -12.93
N GLY A 25 6.00 -1.45 -12.51
CA GLY A 25 5.95 -2.82 -12.98
C GLY A 25 6.99 -3.76 -12.39
N GLN A 26 7.78 -3.31 -11.42
CA GLN A 26 8.81 -4.11 -10.75
C GLN A 26 8.38 -4.47 -9.33
N PHE A 27 8.57 -5.71 -8.93
CA PHE A 27 8.33 -6.12 -7.55
C PHE A 27 9.25 -5.41 -6.58
N MET A 28 8.67 -4.91 -5.49
CA MET A 28 9.42 -4.30 -4.39
C MET A 28 9.44 -5.26 -3.20
N SER A 29 10.64 -5.62 -2.75
CA SER A 29 10.81 -6.54 -1.61
C SER A 29 10.88 -5.81 -0.27
N ASN A 30 11.25 -4.53 -0.26
CA ASN A 30 11.37 -3.75 0.96
C ASN A 30 10.05 -3.04 1.26
N TYR A 31 9.12 -3.75 1.88
CA TYR A 31 7.84 -3.22 2.28
C TYR A 31 7.42 -3.78 3.63
N THR A 32 6.54 -3.06 4.31
CA THR A 32 5.90 -3.50 5.54
C THR A 32 4.39 -3.36 5.44
N LYS A 33 3.67 -4.18 6.19
CA LYS A 33 2.22 -4.10 6.31
C LYS A 33 1.87 -3.94 7.77
N ALA A 34 0.85 -3.13 8.07
CA ALA A 34 0.41 -2.91 9.44
C ALA A 34 -1.08 -2.59 9.50
N LEU A 35 -1.69 -2.96 10.60
CA LEU A 35 -2.98 -2.42 11.00
C LEU A 35 -2.72 -1.16 11.80
N ILE A 36 -3.46 -0.11 11.51
CA ILE A 36 -3.33 1.21 12.14
C ILE A 36 -4.66 1.66 12.73
N GLU A 37 -4.66 2.74 13.48
CA GLU A 37 -5.86 3.34 14.08
C GLU A 37 -6.66 2.31 14.91
N SER A 38 -5.98 1.64 15.85
CA SER A 38 -6.57 0.58 16.68
C SER A 38 -7.16 -0.56 15.84
N ASN A 39 -6.44 -0.97 14.79
CA ASN A 39 -6.78 -2.07 13.88
C ASN A 39 -7.99 -1.80 12.96
N THR A 40 -8.41 -0.56 12.82
CA THR A 40 -9.56 -0.20 11.98
C THR A 40 -9.17 0.25 10.57
N ALA A 41 -7.89 0.33 10.28
CA ALA A 41 -7.36 0.67 8.96
C ALA A 41 -6.11 -0.16 8.65
N PHE A 42 -5.74 -0.19 7.37
CA PHE A 42 -4.59 -0.94 6.88
C PHE A 42 -3.60 0.01 6.20
N ARG A 43 -2.30 -0.26 6.40
CA ARG A 43 -1.22 0.50 5.75
C ARG A 43 -0.19 -0.45 5.17
N GLN A 44 0.24 -0.19 3.94
CA GLN A 44 1.44 -0.78 3.36
C GLN A 44 2.45 0.33 3.08
N THR A 45 3.67 0.19 3.60
CA THR A 45 4.76 1.13 3.37
C THR A 45 5.82 0.47 2.51
N ILE A 46 6.19 1.11 1.41
CA ILE A 46 7.15 0.59 0.44
C ILE A 46 8.36 1.51 0.46
N THR A 47 9.53 0.96 0.78
CA THR A 47 10.79 1.72 0.75
C THR A 47 11.48 1.44 -0.57
N LEU A 48 11.72 2.49 -1.35
CA LEU A 48 12.38 2.37 -2.64
C LEU A 48 13.89 2.33 -2.47
N PRO A 49 14.59 1.55 -3.31
CA PRO A 49 16.05 1.55 -3.30
C PRO A 49 16.60 2.90 -3.78
N ASP A 50 17.84 3.21 -3.40
CA ASP A 50 18.53 4.38 -3.90
C ASP A 50 18.63 4.32 -5.42
N ASN A 51 18.53 5.48 -6.05
CA ASN A 51 18.62 5.59 -7.52
C ASN A 51 17.56 4.78 -8.27
N PHE A 52 16.38 4.58 -7.66
CA PHE A 52 15.27 3.90 -8.32
C PHE A 52 14.80 4.66 -9.56
N GLY A 53 14.86 5.97 -9.53
CA GLY A 53 14.41 6.84 -10.62
C GLY A 53 13.01 7.39 -10.42
N THR A 54 12.42 7.91 -11.50
CA THR A 54 11.09 8.49 -11.47
C THR A 54 10.04 7.42 -11.22
N ILE A 55 9.13 7.69 -10.28
CA ILE A 55 8.01 6.80 -9.95
C ILE A 55 6.83 7.19 -10.84
N GLU A 56 6.29 6.23 -11.58
CA GLU A 56 5.19 6.46 -12.52
C GLU A 56 3.94 5.63 -12.20
N SER A 57 4.10 4.49 -11.55
CA SER A 57 2.96 3.64 -11.22
C SER A 57 3.19 2.86 -9.93
N LEU A 58 2.07 2.52 -9.27
CA LEU A 58 2.04 1.68 -8.08
C LEU A 58 0.92 0.67 -8.23
N GLN A 59 1.22 -0.61 -8.02
CA GLN A 59 0.25 -1.69 -8.01
C GLN A 59 0.27 -2.36 -6.65
N ILE A 60 -0.89 -2.39 -6.01
CA ILE A 60 -1.11 -3.15 -4.77
C ILE A 60 -1.69 -4.49 -5.19
N GLN A 61 -1.01 -5.58 -4.86
CA GLN A 61 -1.35 -6.91 -5.36
C GLN A 61 -1.59 -7.91 -4.24
N ASP A 62 -2.30 -8.97 -4.56
CA ASP A 62 -2.46 -10.13 -3.70
C ASP A 62 -1.33 -11.15 -3.90
N GLY A 63 -1.43 -12.32 -3.23
CA GLY A 63 -0.39 -13.35 -3.28
C GLY A 63 -0.29 -14.10 -4.62
N VAL A 64 -1.23 -13.89 -5.55
CA VAL A 64 -1.23 -14.49 -6.89
C VAL A 64 -1.10 -13.45 -7.99
N GLU A 65 -0.53 -12.30 -7.67
CA GLU A 65 -0.21 -11.22 -8.58
C GLU A 65 -1.41 -10.58 -9.27
N GLN A 66 -2.58 -10.59 -8.60
CA GLN A 66 -3.75 -9.86 -9.07
C GLN A 66 -3.76 -8.46 -8.49
N ASP A 67 -4.09 -7.47 -9.31
CA ASP A 67 -4.18 -6.09 -8.87
C ASP A 67 -5.40 -5.87 -7.98
N LEU A 68 -5.16 -5.42 -6.75
CA LEU A 68 -6.20 -4.97 -5.83
C LEU A 68 -6.44 -3.47 -5.97
N ALA A 69 -5.39 -2.71 -6.25
CA ALA A 69 -5.47 -1.28 -6.53
C ALA A 69 -4.32 -0.88 -7.46
N THR A 70 -4.58 0.07 -8.35
CA THR A 70 -3.58 0.60 -9.25
C THR A 70 -3.60 2.12 -9.21
N PHE A 71 -2.42 2.72 -9.24
CA PHE A 71 -2.26 4.17 -9.19
C PHE A 71 -1.27 4.62 -10.26
N THR A 72 -1.63 5.67 -10.98
CA THR A 72 -0.72 6.40 -11.85
C THR A 72 -0.31 7.67 -11.12
N LEU A 73 0.99 7.89 -10.99
CA LEU A 73 1.53 9.05 -10.30
C LEU A 73 2.83 9.46 -10.99
N PHE A 74 3.29 10.66 -10.70
CA PHE A 74 4.58 11.13 -11.16
C PHE A 74 5.33 11.71 -9.98
N ALA A 75 6.43 11.06 -9.59
CA ALA A 75 7.28 11.52 -8.50
C ALA A 75 8.74 11.26 -8.86
N PRO A 76 9.50 12.30 -9.19
CA PRO A 76 10.93 12.16 -9.43
C PRO A 76 11.65 11.88 -8.12
N GLN A 77 12.57 10.93 -8.14
CA GLN A 77 13.43 10.67 -7.00
C GLN A 77 14.62 11.61 -7.03
N VAL A 78 14.83 12.33 -5.94
CA VAL A 78 16.01 13.17 -5.76
C VAL A 78 17.16 12.30 -5.25
N GLU A 79 18.33 12.38 -5.89
CA GLU A 79 19.53 11.62 -5.49
C GLU A 79 19.86 11.86 -4.02
N GLY A 80 20.16 10.78 -3.30
CA GLY A 80 20.50 10.83 -1.88
C GLY A 80 19.30 10.98 -0.94
N THR A 81 18.07 10.95 -1.47
CA THR A 81 16.84 11.05 -0.69
C THR A 81 16.20 9.68 -0.54
N LEU A 82 15.84 9.30 0.69
CA LEU A 82 15.03 8.11 0.95
C LEU A 82 13.59 8.38 0.54
N VAL A 83 13.03 7.53 -0.33
CA VAL A 83 11.65 7.67 -0.77
C VAL A 83 10.83 6.48 -0.27
N LYS A 84 9.69 6.79 0.36
CA LYS A 84 8.71 5.79 0.77
C LYS A 84 7.38 6.09 0.13
N LEU A 85 6.73 5.05 -0.38
CA LEU A 85 5.35 5.13 -0.83
C LEU A 85 4.47 4.50 0.24
N VAL A 86 3.38 5.19 0.57
CA VAL A 86 2.44 4.73 1.60
C VAL A 86 1.07 4.55 0.98
N PHE A 87 0.56 3.32 1.03
CA PHE A 87 -0.80 3.00 0.68
C PHE A 87 -1.60 2.74 1.95
N GLU A 88 -2.73 3.44 2.11
CA GLU A 88 -3.63 3.24 3.25
C GLU A 88 -5.04 2.95 2.76
N MET A 89 -5.71 2.03 3.46
CA MET A 89 -7.11 1.74 3.24
C MET A 89 -7.88 2.00 4.53
N ARG A 90 -8.90 2.85 4.43
CA ARG A 90 -9.85 3.13 5.49
C ARG A 90 -11.26 2.85 5.02
N ILE A 91 -12.10 2.42 5.94
CA ILE A 91 -13.51 2.16 5.65
C ILE A 91 -14.33 3.26 6.30
N GLU A 92 -15.05 4.01 5.47
CA GLU A 92 -15.86 5.14 5.90
C GLU A 92 -17.31 4.95 5.45
N GLU A 93 -18.25 5.46 6.26
CA GLU A 93 -19.64 5.56 5.85
C GLU A 93 -19.81 6.76 4.93
N ALA A 94 -20.35 6.52 3.74
CA ALA A 94 -20.80 7.59 2.85
C ALA A 94 -22.24 7.91 3.18
N ILE A 95 -22.53 9.15 3.51
CA ILE A 95 -23.85 9.64 3.86
C ILE A 95 -24.41 10.49 2.72
#